data_0a0957672d5fce21841daec4e11450aa
#
_entry.id   0a0957672d5fce21841daec4e11450aa
#
_cell.length_a   1.000
_cell.length_b   1.000
_cell.length_c   1.000
_cell.angle_alpha   90.00
_cell.angle_beta   90.00
_cell.angle_gamma   90.00
#
_symmetry.space_group_name_H-M   'P 1'
#
loop_
_entity.id
_entity.type
_entity.pdbx_description
1 polymer ?
#
loop_
_entity_poly.entity_id
_entity_poly.type
_entity_poly.pdbx_seq_one_letter_code
_entity_poly.pdbx_strand_id
1 'polypeptide(L)'
;MYTYGNVKNIPKGVKVLDGNLIMPEKEVFQLKSTFLPFSDIFRYKMLYEKGGYWVDMDMICIKKLDFTEPFVFSSERTIQKGAYKMSIPYVPNIGILKAPEKSEFYKTLYEKCLAHQHKKTN
;
A
#
# COMPACT_ATOMS: atom_id res chain seq x y z
N MET A 1 -10.28 6.38 -5.21
CA MET A 1 -9.26 5.72 -6.03
C MET A 1 -8.36 6.79 -6.65
N TYR A 2 -7.03 6.69 -6.52
CA TYR A 2 -6.07 7.57 -7.19
C TYR A 2 -5.64 6.98 -8.52
N THR A 3 -5.44 7.84 -9.54
CA THR A 3 -5.03 7.41 -10.90
C THR A 3 -4.25 8.53 -11.59
N TYR A 4 -3.37 8.16 -12.54
CA TYR A 4 -2.62 9.09 -13.39
C TYR A 4 -3.21 9.23 -14.80
N GLY A 5 -4.35 8.62 -15.06
CA GLY A 5 -4.97 8.68 -16.38
C GLY A 5 -6.43 8.29 -16.35
N ASN A 6 -7.02 8.18 -17.53
CA ASN A 6 -8.40 7.80 -17.68
C ASN A 6 -8.60 6.32 -17.37
N VAL A 7 -9.46 6.03 -16.42
CA VAL A 7 -9.86 4.67 -16.05
C VAL A 7 -11.28 4.43 -16.55
N LYS A 8 -11.51 3.27 -17.18
CA LYS A 8 -12.83 2.84 -17.66
C LYS A 8 -13.48 1.91 -16.64
N ASN A 9 -14.80 1.75 -16.74
CA ASN A 9 -15.60 0.81 -15.93
C ASN A 9 -15.47 1.03 -14.42
N ILE A 10 -15.44 2.29 -14.00
CA ILE A 10 -15.36 2.66 -12.59
C ILE A 10 -16.70 2.30 -11.91
N PRO A 11 -16.68 1.54 -10.80
CA PRO A 11 -17.90 1.20 -10.08
C PRO A 11 -18.64 2.46 -9.59
N LYS A 12 -19.98 2.40 -9.57
CA LYS A 12 -20.81 3.50 -9.05
C LYS A 12 -20.42 3.82 -7.60
N GLY A 13 -20.26 5.11 -7.30
CA GLY A 13 -19.91 5.60 -5.96
C GLY A 13 -18.42 5.72 -5.69
N VAL A 14 -17.56 5.23 -6.59
CA VAL A 14 -16.10 5.42 -6.46
C VAL A 14 -15.72 6.83 -6.88
N LYS A 15 -15.10 7.59 -5.97
CA LYS A 15 -14.50 8.88 -6.27
C LYS A 15 -13.11 8.67 -6.87
N VAL A 16 -12.89 9.20 -8.08
CA VAL A 16 -11.58 9.21 -8.73
C VAL A 16 -10.84 10.49 -8.35
N LEU A 17 -9.59 10.35 -7.99
CA LEU A 17 -8.69 11.44 -7.60
C LEU A 17 -7.42 11.36 -8.43
N ASP A 18 -6.82 12.52 -8.69
CA ASP A 18 -5.55 12.61 -9.40
C ASP A 18 -4.41 12.06 -8.51
N GLY A 19 -3.63 11.12 -9.04
CA GLY A 19 -2.44 10.55 -8.38
C GLY A 19 -1.38 11.60 -8.06
N ASN A 20 -1.31 12.67 -8.87
CA ASN A 20 -0.40 13.80 -8.65
C ASN A 20 -0.63 14.51 -7.30
N LEU A 21 -1.79 14.34 -6.67
CA LEU A 21 -2.08 14.86 -5.32
C LEU A 21 -1.27 14.15 -4.23
N ILE A 22 -0.72 12.98 -4.52
CA ILE A 22 0.12 12.22 -3.60
C ILE A 22 1.57 12.20 -4.11
N MET A 23 1.79 11.79 -5.36
CA MET A 23 3.11 11.77 -5.99
C MET A 23 3.00 12.28 -7.44
N PRO A 24 3.92 13.13 -7.89
CA PRO A 24 3.95 13.58 -9.29
C PRO A 24 4.10 12.42 -10.26
N GLU A 25 3.36 12.44 -11.38
CA GLU A 25 3.43 11.41 -12.42
C GLU A 25 4.85 11.18 -12.96
N LYS A 26 5.66 12.24 -13.04
CA LYS A 26 7.08 12.16 -13.44
C LYS A 26 7.95 11.30 -12.51
N GLU A 27 7.48 11.01 -11.30
CA GLU A 27 8.15 10.14 -10.33
C GLU A 27 7.71 8.68 -10.45
N VAL A 28 6.76 8.37 -11.34
CA VAL A 28 6.34 6.99 -11.60
C VAL A 28 7.49 6.24 -12.29
N PHE A 29 7.82 5.08 -11.75
CA PHE A 29 8.91 4.25 -12.27
C PHE A 29 8.56 2.78 -12.27
N GLN A 30 9.27 2.02 -13.08
CA GLN A 30 9.26 0.56 -13.07
C GLN A 30 10.61 0.04 -12.59
N LEU A 31 10.57 -1.07 -11.86
CA LEU A 31 11.76 -1.87 -11.55
C LEU A 31 11.50 -3.30 -11.99
N LYS A 32 12.39 -3.85 -12.84
CA LYS A 32 12.21 -5.19 -13.43
C LYS A 32 10.83 -5.36 -14.11
N SER A 33 10.44 -4.36 -14.90
CA SER A 33 9.17 -4.34 -15.65
C SER A 33 7.89 -4.38 -14.79
N THR A 34 7.97 -4.02 -13.52
CA THR A 34 6.81 -3.92 -12.63
C THR A 34 6.72 -2.57 -11.93
N PHE A 35 5.49 -2.11 -11.67
CA PHE A 35 5.22 -0.91 -10.88
C PHE A 35 5.10 -1.19 -9.37
N LEU A 36 5.25 -2.44 -8.92
CA LEU A 36 5.07 -2.80 -7.51
C LEU A 36 5.88 -1.92 -6.55
N PRO A 37 7.20 -1.67 -6.78
CA PRO A 37 7.96 -0.82 -5.86
C PRO A 37 7.47 0.62 -5.82
N PHE A 38 7.00 1.17 -6.96
CA PHE A 38 6.34 2.48 -6.98
C PHE A 38 5.03 2.47 -6.20
N SER A 39 4.19 1.44 -6.39
CA SER A 39 2.93 1.27 -5.67
C SER A 39 3.15 1.20 -4.15
N ASP A 40 4.21 0.55 -3.68
CA ASP A 40 4.54 0.49 -2.26
C ASP A 40 4.91 1.86 -1.69
N ILE A 41 5.73 2.63 -2.41
CA ILE A 41 6.08 4.01 -2.02
C ILE A 41 4.83 4.89 -2.00
N PHE A 42 4.00 4.79 -3.05
CA PHE A 42 2.76 5.55 -3.17
C PHE A 42 1.81 5.29 -2.00
N ARG A 43 1.59 3.99 -1.65
CA ARG A 43 0.68 3.61 -0.54
C ARG A 43 1.16 4.14 0.80
N TYR A 44 2.46 4.08 1.09
CA TYR A 44 3.01 4.59 2.34
C TYR A 44 2.91 6.11 2.42
N LYS A 45 3.21 6.81 1.33
CA LYS A 45 3.05 8.27 1.26
C LYS A 45 1.60 8.68 1.41
N MET A 46 0.67 8.01 0.72
CA MET A 46 -0.77 8.28 0.82
C MET A 46 -1.26 8.09 2.26
N LEU A 47 -0.89 6.97 2.91
CA LEU A 47 -1.27 6.71 4.31
C LEU A 47 -0.67 7.75 5.27
N TYR A 48 0.56 8.20 5.03
CA TYR A 48 1.15 9.29 5.79
C TYR A 48 0.38 10.61 5.60
N GLU A 49 0.09 11.00 4.36
CA GLU A 49 -0.48 12.31 4.06
C GLU A 49 -1.98 12.42 4.35
N LYS A 50 -2.72 11.34 4.15
CA LYS A 50 -4.20 11.33 4.18
C LYS A 50 -4.77 10.44 5.27
N GLY A 51 -3.99 9.49 5.79
CA GLY A 51 -4.52 8.47 6.69
C GLY A 51 -5.56 7.58 6.02
N GLY A 52 -6.39 6.93 6.83
CA GLY A 52 -7.48 6.09 6.37
C GLY A 52 -7.01 4.69 5.96
N TYR A 53 -7.68 4.13 4.96
CA TYR A 53 -7.40 2.77 4.47
C TYR A 53 -6.72 2.78 3.10
N TRP A 54 -5.72 1.92 2.94
CA TRP A 54 -5.30 1.38 1.65
C TRP A 54 -5.90 0.00 1.48
N VAL A 55 -6.43 -0.29 0.29
CA VAL A 55 -6.92 -1.62 -0.09
C VAL A 55 -6.44 -1.89 -1.51
N ASP A 56 -5.77 -3.02 -1.73
CA ASP A 56 -5.37 -3.46 -3.06
C ASP A 56 -6.60 -3.73 -3.94
N MET A 57 -6.49 -3.47 -5.23
CA MET A 57 -7.64 -3.54 -6.16
C MET A 57 -8.09 -4.97 -6.49
N ASP A 58 -7.29 -5.97 -6.19
CA ASP A 58 -7.60 -7.39 -6.36
C ASP A 58 -8.29 -8.01 -5.13
N MET A 59 -8.69 -7.18 -4.17
CA MET A 59 -9.41 -7.59 -2.96
C MET A 59 -10.92 -7.57 -3.18
N ILE A 60 -11.61 -8.58 -2.63
CA ILE A 60 -13.08 -8.62 -2.57
C ILE A 60 -13.51 -8.31 -1.15
N CYS A 61 -14.27 -7.23 -0.99
CA CYS A 61 -14.81 -6.83 0.30
C CYS A 61 -16.06 -7.64 0.63
N ILE A 62 -15.95 -8.59 1.55
CA ILE A 62 -17.07 -9.41 2.02
C ILE A 62 -17.68 -8.91 3.34
N LYS A 63 -17.02 -7.96 4.00
CA LYS A 63 -17.45 -7.36 5.25
C LYS A 63 -16.94 -5.93 5.35
N LYS A 64 -17.72 -5.07 5.98
CA LYS A 64 -17.32 -3.67 6.22
C LYS A 64 -15.99 -3.60 7.00
N LEU A 65 -15.12 -2.68 6.58
CA LEU A 65 -13.88 -2.34 7.27
C LEU A 65 -14.18 -1.24 8.30
N ASP A 66 -14.60 -1.62 9.50
CA ASP A 66 -15.02 -0.70 10.58
C ASP A 66 -14.16 -0.83 11.84
N PHE A 67 -12.88 -1.12 11.65
CA PHE A 67 -11.91 -1.21 12.74
C PHE A 67 -11.78 0.13 13.48
N THR A 68 -11.83 0.08 14.81
CA THR A 68 -11.63 1.25 15.69
C THR A 68 -10.16 1.55 15.94
N GLU A 69 -9.30 0.53 15.82
CA GLU A 69 -7.86 0.64 16.01
C GLU A 69 -7.24 1.67 15.04
N PRO A 70 -6.31 2.51 15.50
CA PRO A 70 -5.65 3.50 14.63
C PRO A 70 -4.81 2.87 13.54
N PHE A 71 -4.23 1.69 13.79
CA PHE A 71 -3.46 0.93 12.82
C PHE A 71 -4.09 -0.44 12.58
N VAL A 72 -4.18 -0.82 11.29
CA VAL A 72 -4.61 -2.16 10.88
C VAL A 72 -3.64 -2.66 9.81
N PHE A 73 -3.23 -3.90 9.93
CA PHE A 73 -2.40 -4.62 8.96
C PHE A 73 -3.11 -5.92 8.61
N SER A 74 -3.24 -6.19 7.32
CA SER A 74 -3.62 -7.53 6.90
C SER A 74 -2.49 -8.52 7.15
N SER A 75 -2.84 -9.79 7.23
CA SER A 75 -1.88 -10.87 7.39
C SER A 75 -2.23 -12.03 6.48
N GLU A 76 -1.23 -12.78 6.09
CA GLU A 76 -1.39 -14.03 5.38
C GLU A 76 -0.88 -15.20 6.22
N ARG A 77 -1.50 -16.36 6.02
CA ARG A 77 -1.09 -17.59 6.68
C ARG A 77 -0.04 -18.28 5.82
N THR A 78 1.21 -18.34 6.28
CA THR A 78 2.21 -19.18 5.64
C THR A 78 2.01 -20.63 6.06
N ILE A 79 1.67 -21.49 5.10
CA ILE A 79 1.73 -22.94 5.29
C ILE A 79 3.18 -23.34 5.06
N GLN A 80 3.96 -23.50 6.12
CA GLN A 80 5.29 -24.08 6.01
C GLN A 80 5.18 -25.59 5.79
N LYS A 81 5.53 -26.05 4.59
CA LYS A 81 5.84 -27.46 4.33
C LYS A 81 7.26 -27.73 4.85
N GLY A 82 7.39 -28.30 6.04
CA GLY A 82 8.69 -28.69 6.59
C GLY A 82 8.72 -28.68 8.13
N ALA A 83 9.57 -29.55 8.69
CA ALA A 83 9.58 -29.99 10.08
C ALA A 83 10.10 -29.00 11.13
N TYR A 84 10.17 -27.69 10.84
CA TYR A 84 10.53 -26.68 11.83
C TYR A 84 9.32 -25.77 12.11
N LYS A 85 8.69 -26.01 13.25
CA LYS A 85 7.72 -25.11 13.86
C LYS A 85 8.42 -23.81 14.28
N MET A 86 8.53 -22.83 13.40
CA MET A 86 8.64 -21.45 13.85
C MET A 86 7.25 -20.89 14.03
N SER A 87 6.96 -20.48 15.26
CA SER A 87 5.66 -20.10 15.78
C SER A 87 5.25 -18.67 15.42
N ILE A 88 5.39 -18.25 14.16
CA ILE A 88 4.74 -17.03 13.69
C ILE A 88 3.58 -17.47 12.82
N PRO A 89 2.35 -17.56 13.36
CA PRO A 89 1.21 -18.05 12.60
C PRO A 89 0.72 -17.09 11.51
N TYR A 90 1.21 -15.86 11.50
CA TYR A 90 0.77 -14.82 10.56
C TYR A 90 1.95 -13.99 10.09
N VAL A 91 2.06 -13.82 8.78
CA VAL A 91 3.02 -12.91 8.15
C VAL A 91 2.26 -11.63 7.79
N PRO A 92 2.75 -10.44 8.17
CA PRO A 92 2.14 -9.19 7.76
C PRO A 92 2.06 -9.09 6.23
N ASN A 93 0.90 -8.69 5.73
CA ASN A 93 0.63 -8.45 4.32
C ASN A 93 0.23 -6.98 4.15
N ILE A 94 0.54 -6.38 3.01
CA ILE A 94 0.30 -4.96 2.75
C ILE A 94 -0.93 -4.69 1.87
N GLY A 95 -1.73 -5.72 1.61
CA GLY A 95 -2.94 -5.61 0.78
C GLY A 95 -4.06 -4.79 1.40
N ILE A 96 -4.17 -4.80 2.75
CA ILE A 96 -5.08 -3.92 3.50
C ILE A 96 -4.29 -3.30 4.65
N LEU A 97 -4.26 -1.98 4.68
CA LEU A 97 -3.57 -1.20 5.70
C LEU A 97 -4.48 -0.07 6.19
N LYS A 98 -4.37 0.29 7.46
CA LYS A 98 -5.00 1.50 8.03
C LYS A 98 -3.97 2.27 8.84
N ALA A 99 -4.02 3.58 8.75
CA ALA A 99 -3.21 4.47 9.58
C ALA A 99 -3.91 5.79 9.88
N PRO A 100 -3.56 6.47 10.98
CA PRO A 100 -3.89 7.87 11.16
C PRO A 100 -3.07 8.73 10.21
N GLU A 101 -3.61 9.89 9.84
CA GLU A 101 -2.88 10.92 9.11
C GLU A 101 -1.63 11.36 9.88
N LYS A 102 -0.54 11.69 9.16
CA LYS A 102 0.75 12.12 9.73
C LYS A 102 1.42 11.09 10.64
N SER A 103 1.17 9.81 10.42
CA SER A 103 1.82 8.73 11.14
C SER A 103 3.33 8.71 10.89
N GLU A 104 4.15 8.87 11.92
CA GLU A 104 5.62 8.78 11.82
C GLU A 104 6.10 7.40 11.36
N PHE A 105 5.33 6.34 11.64
CA PHE A 105 5.61 4.99 11.14
C PHE A 105 5.59 4.95 9.60
N TYR A 106 4.52 5.46 8.96
CA TYR A 106 4.40 5.47 7.50
C TYR A 106 5.33 6.49 6.85
N LYS A 107 5.62 7.61 7.49
CA LYS A 107 6.67 8.54 7.06
C LYS A 107 8.03 7.84 6.96
N THR A 108 8.41 7.13 8.01
CA THR A 108 9.67 6.39 8.06
C THR A 108 9.74 5.30 6.97
N LEU A 109 8.65 4.56 6.74
CA LEU A 109 8.59 3.57 5.67
C LEU A 109 8.77 4.21 4.29
N TYR A 110 8.03 5.28 4.02
CA TYR A 110 8.11 6.03 2.77
C TYR A 110 9.53 6.54 2.50
N GLU A 111 10.15 7.22 3.48
CA GLU A 111 11.50 7.77 3.37
C GLU A 111 12.56 6.69 3.16
N LYS A 112 12.46 5.56 3.86
CA LYS A 112 13.37 4.42 3.68
C LYS A 112 13.23 3.80 2.29
N CYS A 113 12.01 3.66 1.77
CA CYS A 113 11.79 3.14 0.43
C CYS A 113 12.39 4.04 -0.64
N LEU A 114 12.21 5.37 -0.53
CA LEU A 114 12.83 6.34 -1.43
C LEU A 114 14.37 6.26 -1.40
N ALA A 115 14.95 6.24 -0.21
CA ALA A 115 16.41 6.15 -0.06
C ALA A 115 16.98 4.86 -0.67
N HIS A 116 16.22 3.76 -0.63
CA HIS A 116 16.62 2.49 -1.23
C HIS A 116 16.52 2.50 -2.76
N GLN A 117 15.55 3.22 -3.31
CA GLN A 117 15.39 3.41 -4.74
C GLN A 117 16.60 4.13 -5.34
N HIS A 118 17.04 5.23 -4.73
CA HIS A 118 18.19 6.01 -5.23
C HIS A 118 19.51 5.23 -5.24
N LYS A 119 19.66 4.21 -4.39
CA LYS A 119 20.86 3.34 -4.38
C LYS A 119 20.89 2.31 -5.51
N LYS A 120 19.78 2.04 -6.17
CA LYS A 120 19.69 1.03 -7.26
C LYS A 120 19.74 1.65 -8.65
N THR A 121 19.69 2.96 -8.75
CA THR A 121 19.76 3.72 -10.00
C THR A 121 21.14 4.32 -10.28
N ASN A 122 22.10 4.16 -9.37
CA ASN A 122 23.52 4.44 -9.53
C ASN A 122 24.33 3.15 -9.60
#